data_b867e02e23a8c7f8214b179b321261c5
#
_entry.id   b867e02e23a8c7f8214b179b321261c5
#
_cell.length_a   1.000
_cell.length_b   1.000
_cell.length_c   1.000
_cell.angle_alpha   90.00
_cell.angle_beta   90.00
_cell.angle_gamma   90.00
#
_symmetry.space_group_name_H-M   'P 1'
#
loop_
_entity.id
_entity.type
_entity.pdbx_description
1 polymer ?
#
loop_
_entity_poly.entity_id
_entity_poly.type
_entity_poly.pdbx_seq_one_letter_code
_entity_poly.pdbx_strand_id
1 'polypeptide(L)'
;MKKNKLILIIIVAILLRIFLMLFTYHPDLSGQSLVGYFFGTKNIFNIYDYLINLPKTHPLVKNFGVSDIFIYPPLTYFTLGFFQKLLNIFNLKSYIELIMNGVNIYTIKNISLFLFLIKLPYLIIDLLAAKYLSLIFDDKKKQTLIYILWLFNPVTLYATFCMGVFDIIPVFFTILSIYFLKKNKYLPSALMLGFGAAFKTYPIFFLPFIIFAAAKTFWPRTKIAIIGLLPIILTNLPFITSSAYRYMVFSPKSQKMLFMEWMITGAEGLFPFLVVYTVIVLFAHNIKKINIDIYKYYLIFFFLLFSVTHYHPQWFLWITPFILLHLVETNLKYLWHYLVIFFIYIFIVLCFENSLSVGLFAILNPSLNNFAGTASLLASKTNLSILKSQFRSIFAGIAIFLTYEISKTQKTN
;
A
#
# COMPACT_ATOMS: atom_id res chain seq x y z
N MET A 1 16.07 -0.02 -26.78
CA MET A 1 16.95 0.96 -26.08
C MET A 1 18.34 0.34 -25.95
N LYS A 2 19.43 1.13 -26.15
CA LYS A 2 20.80 0.63 -25.94
C LYS A 2 21.03 0.26 -24.47
N LYS A 3 21.75 -0.85 -24.19
CA LYS A 3 22.01 -1.36 -22.81
C LYS A 3 22.57 -0.29 -21.87
N ASN A 4 23.50 0.53 -22.33
CA ASN A 4 24.11 1.60 -21.51
C ASN A 4 23.12 2.67 -21.10
N LYS A 5 22.11 3.02 -21.95
CA LYS A 5 21.05 3.95 -21.57
C LYS A 5 20.15 3.39 -20.47
N LEU A 6 19.83 2.10 -20.50
CA LEU A 6 19.03 1.46 -19.47
C LEU A 6 19.77 1.44 -18.12
N ILE A 7 21.06 1.12 -18.14
CA ILE A 7 21.90 1.14 -16.92
C ILE A 7 21.91 2.54 -16.30
N LEU A 8 22.12 3.59 -17.12
CA LEU A 8 22.11 4.98 -16.63
C LEU A 8 20.75 5.33 -15.99
N ILE A 9 19.64 4.96 -16.62
CA ILE A 9 18.29 5.20 -16.09
C ILE A 9 18.12 4.50 -14.71
N ILE A 10 18.59 3.27 -14.57
CA ILE A 10 18.54 2.52 -13.30
C ILE A 10 19.38 3.22 -12.22
N ILE A 11 20.59 3.65 -12.56
CA ILE A 11 21.47 4.36 -11.62
C ILE A 11 20.78 5.63 -11.13
N VAL A 12 20.25 6.47 -12.05
CA VAL A 12 19.52 7.70 -11.69
C VAL A 12 18.33 7.40 -10.79
N ALA A 13 17.55 6.35 -11.10
CA ALA A 13 16.41 5.95 -10.30
C ALA A 13 16.82 5.49 -8.88
N ILE A 14 17.94 4.78 -8.74
CA ILE A 14 18.46 4.35 -7.42
C ILE A 14 18.98 5.56 -6.64
N LEU A 15 19.73 6.46 -7.28
CA LEU A 15 20.23 7.68 -6.63
C LEU A 15 19.09 8.57 -6.12
N LEU A 16 18.01 8.71 -6.91
CA LEU A 16 16.82 9.43 -6.48
C LEU A 16 16.18 8.79 -5.24
N ARG A 17 16.07 7.45 -5.19
CA ARG A 17 15.56 6.73 -4.02
C ARG A 17 16.43 6.93 -2.80
N ILE A 18 17.76 6.81 -2.96
CA ILE A 18 18.71 7.04 -1.87
C ILE A 18 18.56 8.48 -1.33
N PHE A 19 18.45 9.46 -2.20
CA PHE A 19 18.21 10.86 -1.80
C PHE A 19 16.92 10.97 -0.95
N LEU A 20 15.80 10.42 -1.43
CA LEU A 20 14.55 10.47 -0.70
C LEU A 20 14.64 9.70 0.64
N MET A 21 15.33 8.56 0.66
CA MET A 21 15.52 7.78 1.90
C MET A 21 16.29 8.56 2.97
N LEU A 22 17.31 9.30 2.57
CA LEU A 22 18.17 10.08 3.48
C LEU A 22 17.50 11.32 4.04
N PHE A 23 16.65 12.00 3.23
CA PHE A 23 16.26 13.38 3.49
C PHE A 23 14.76 13.59 3.67
N THR A 24 13.98 12.51 3.75
CA THR A 24 12.54 12.63 4.03
C THR A 24 12.14 11.80 5.25
N TYR A 25 11.15 12.30 5.97
CA TYR A 25 10.59 11.66 7.16
C TYR A 25 9.09 11.92 7.28
N HIS A 26 8.34 10.88 7.63
CA HIS A 26 6.94 10.95 8.03
C HIS A 26 6.74 10.26 9.40
N PRO A 27 5.85 10.78 10.28
CA PRO A 27 5.64 10.21 11.63
C PRO A 27 5.26 8.73 11.65
N ASP A 28 4.54 8.21 10.64
CA ASP A 28 4.21 6.77 10.53
C ASP A 28 5.45 5.88 10.59
N LEU A 29 6.60 6.35 10.08
CA LEU A 29 7.84 5.61 10.13
C LEU A 29 8.33 5.40 11.56
N SER A 30 8.10 6.37 12.46
CA SER A 30 8.41 6.22 13.88
C SER A 30 7.56 5.13 14.52
N GLY A 31 6.24 5.14 14.29
CA GLY A 31 5.35 4.09 14.79
C GLY A 31 5.74 2.69 14.32
N GLN A 32 6.04 2.55 13.02
CA GLN A 32 6.51 1.29 12.44
C GLN A 32 7.87 0.85 13.04
N SER A 33 8.78 1.80 13.27
CA SER A 33 10.07 1.52 13.88
C SER A 33 9.94 1.04 15.32
N LEU A 34 9.06 1.65 16.10
CA LEU A 34 8.81 1.28 17.49
C LEU A 34 8.28 -0.16 17.63
N VAL A 35 7.29 -0.54 16.80
CA VAL A 35 6.74 -1.90 16.88
C VAL A 35 7.74 -2.96 16.40
N GLY A 36 8.52 -2.65 15.37
CA GLY A 36 9.63 -3.51 14.94
C GLY A 36 10.70 -3.67 16.05
N TYR A 37 11.01 -2.61 16.78
CA TYR A 37 11.94 -2.64 17.90
C TYR A 37 11.46 -3.52 19.05
N PHE A 38 10.18 -3.45 19.41
CA PHE A 38 9.66 -4.29 20.49
C PHE A 38 9.78 -5.78 20.16
N PHE A 39 9.51 -6.18 18.93
CA PHE A 39 9.69 -7.55 18.50
C PHE A 39 11.17 -7.91 18.29
N GLY A 40 11.91 -7.15 17.49
CA GLY A 40 13.25 -7.50 17.05
C GLY A 40 14.34 -7.35 18.14
N THR A 41 14.17 -6.41 19.08
CA THR A 41 15.17 -6.08 20.11
C THR A 41 14.72 -6.48 21.51
N LYS A 42 13.45 -6.24 21.85
CA LYS A 42 12.92 -6.58 23.19
C LYS A 42 12.31 -7.97 23.26
N ASN A 43 12.24 -8.71 22.13
CA ASN A 43 11.67 -10.05 22.02
C ASN A 43 10.21 -10.15 22.51
N ILE A 44 9.43 -9.07 22.35
CA ILE A 44 8.01 -9.04 22.72
C ILE A 44 7.23 -9.66 21.59
N PHE A 45 6.72 -10.87 21.81
CA PHE A 45 5.98 -11.63 20.79
C PHE A 45 4.60 -11.02 20.51
N ASN A 46 3.81 -10.71 21.56
CA ASN A 46 2.50 -10.08 21.41
C ASN A 46 2.59 -8.60 21.74
N ILE A 47 2.82 -7.78 20.71
CA ILE A 47 2.92 -6.33 20.88
C ILE A 47 1.57 -5.68 21.24
N TYR A 48 0.45 -6.27 20.85
CA TYR A 48 -0.89 -5.70 21.10
C TYR A 48 -1.18 -5.70 22.61
N ASP A 49 -1.04 -6.84 23.27
CA ASP A 49 -1.21 -6.93 24.72
C ASP A 49 -0.16 -6.10 25.46
N TYR A 50 1.09 -6.08 24.96
CA TYR A 50 2.14 -5.25 25.52
C TYR A 50 1.77 -3.75 25.47
N LEU A 51 1.35 -3.24 24.32
CA LEU A 51 1.04 -1.81 24.14
C LEU A 51 -0.12 -1.35 25.03
N ILE A 52 -1.21 -2.14 25.11
CA ILE A 52 -2.40 -1.74 25.89
C ILE A 52 -2.14 -1.76 27.40
N ASN A 53 -1.19 -2.58 27.86
CA ASN A 53 -0.85 -2.73 29.27
C ASN A 53 0.29 -1.78 29.72
N LEU A 54 0.80 -0.93 28.84
CA LEU A 54 1.82 0.04 29.22
C LEU A 54 1.28 1.06 30.23
N PRO A 55 2.04 1.36 31.31
CA PRO A 55 1.62 2.37 32.27
C PRO A 55 1.59 3.77 31.62
N LYS A 56 0.70 4.63 32.11
CA LYS A 56 0.57 6.04 31.62
C LYS A 56 1.88 6.82 31.73
N THR A 57 2.77 6.41 32.62
CA THR A 57 4.11 7.00 32.79
C THR A 57 5.13 6.58 31.76
N HIS A 58 4.84 5.54 30.98
CA HIS A 58 5.79 5.03 29.96
C HIS A 58 6.02 6.11 28.87
N PRO A 59 7.27 6.34 28.43
CA PRO A 59 7.59 7.37 27.43
C PRO A 59 6.77 7.25 26.14
N LEU A 60 6.55 6.02 25.65
CA LEU A 60 5.73 5.77 24.49
C LEU A 60 4.30 6.30 24.64
N VAL A 61 3.66 6.04 25.79
CA VAL A 61 2.29 6.48 26.09
C VAL A 61 2.20 7.99 26.17
N LYS A 62 3.19 8.62 26.80
CA LYS A 62 3.27 10.09 26.95
C LYS A 62 3.46 10.80 25.60
N ASN A 63 4.31 10.26 24.71
CA ASN A 63 4.74 10.95 23.51
C ASN A 63 3.90 10.60 22.26
N PHE A 64 3.31 9.39 22.21
CA PHE A 64 2.65 8.89 20.99
C PHE A 64 1.21 8.40 21.23
N GLY A 65 0.79 8.17 22.47
CA GLY A 65 -0.41 7.39 22.77
C GLY A 65 -0.20 5.90 22.46
N VAL A 66 -1.20 5.04 22.67
CA VAL A 66 -1.06 3.59 22.44
C VAL A 66 -2.11 2.98 21.52
N SER A 67 -3.31 3.57 21.45
CA SER A 67 -4.45 2.95 20.75
C SER A 67 -4.30 2.90 19.24
N ASP A 68 -3.53 3.81 18.65
CA ASP A 68 -3.43 3.98 17.19
C ASP A 68 -2.01 3.78 16.65
N ILE A 69 -1.06 3.37 17.50
CA ILE A 69 0.35 3.16 17.07
C ILE A 69 0.47 2.03 16.06
N PHE A 70 -0.35 0.97 16.22
CA PHE A 70 -0.24 -0.18 15.34
C PHE A 70 -1.57 -0.92 15.18
N ILE A 71 -2.13 -0.82 13.98
CA ILE A 71 -3.44 -1.38 13.60
C ILE A 71 -3.33 -2.47 12.52
N TYR A 72 -2.13 -3.00 12.28
CA TYR A 72 -1.86 -3.95 11.20
C TYR A 72 -1.70 -5.38 11.71
N PRO A 73 -1.88 -6.41 10.82
CA PRO A 73 -1.67 -7.81 11.17
C PRO A 73 -0.24 -8.12 11.64
N PRO A 74 -0.06 -9.22 12.40
CA PRO A 74 1.21 -9.55 13.08
C PRO A 74 2.42 -9.71 12.15
N LEU A 75 2.24 -10.24 10.92
CA LEU A 75 3.34 -10.44 9.98
C LEU A 75 4.08 -9.13 9.68
N THR A 76 3.38 -7.99 9.78
CA THR A 76 3.97 -6.67 9.55
C THR A 76 5.08 -6.38 10.57
N TYR A 77 4.79 -6.42 11.87
CA TYR A 77 5.83 -6.12 12.86
C TYR A 77 6.87 -7.23 13.01
N PHE A 78 6.52 -8.49 12.72
CA PHE A 78 7.52 -9.56 12.62
C PHE A 78 8.56 -9.25 11.56
N THR A 79 8.11 -8.83 10.38
CA THR A 79 9.01 -8.50 9.27
C THR A 79 9.83 -7.24 9.56
N LEU A 80 9.19 -6.18 10.08
CA LEU A 80 9.88 -4.95 10.46
C LEU A 80 10.94 -5.22 11.55
N GLY A 81 10.61 -5.99 12.57
CA GLY A 81 11.51 -6.34 13.63
C GLY A 81 12.65 -7.26 13.19
N PHE A 82 12.37 -8.20 12.28
CA PHE A 82 13.41 -9.02 11.67
C PHE A 82 14.46 -8.16 10.94
N PHE A 83 14.02 -7.23 10.09
CA PHE A 83 14.94 -6.33 9.39
C PHE A 83 15.71 -5.42 10.35
N GLN A 84 15.05 -4.89 11.36
CA GLN A 84 15.73 -4.07 12.38
C GLN A 84 16.78 -4.87 13.17
N LYS A 85 16.50 -6.13 13.51
CA LYS A 85 17.46 -7.01 14.16
C LYS A 85 18.70 -7.23 13.30
N LEU A 86 18.53 -7.48 11.99
CA LEU A 86 19.65 -7.60 11.04
C LEU A 86 20.47 -6.32 10.94
N LEU A 87 19.80 -5.17 10.91
CA LEU A 87 20.43 -3.85 10.74
C LEU A 87 20.95 -3.25 12.06
N ASN A 88 20.73 -3.92 13.21
CA ASN A 88 21.13 -3.40 14.51
C ASN A 88 22.66 -3.35 14.71
N ILE A 89 23.44 -4.00 13.83
CA ILE A 89 24.90 -3.80 13.73
C ILE A 89 25.28 -2.32 13.53
N PHE A 90 24.37 -1.50 12.97
CA PHE A 90 24.52 -0.05 12.81
C PHE A 90 23.90 0.75 13.97
N ASN A 91 23.63 0.10 15.10
CA ASN A 91 23.09 0.72 16.33
C ASN A 91 21.71 1.39 16.14
N LEU A 92 20.81 0.82 15.32
CA LEU A 92 19.45 1.33 15.13
C LEU A 92 18.67 1.48 16.44
N LYS A 93 18.94 0.60 17.40
CA LYS A 93 18.34 0.62 18.74
C LYS A 93 18.41 2.00 19.39
N SER A 94 19.60 2.62 19.40
CA SER A 94 19.80 3.92 20.05
C SER A 94 18.93 5.02 19.43
N TYR A 95 18.77 5.04 18.11
CA TYR A 95 17.90 6.02 17.44
C TYR A 95 16.44 5.82 17.83
N ILE A 96 15.98 4.56 17.88
CA ILE A 96 14.57 4.25 18.21
C ILE A 96 14.27 4.58 19.68
N GLU A 97 15.21 4.35 20.60
CA GLU A 97 15.08 4.72 22.02
C GLU A 97 15.02 6.24 22.21
N LEU A 98 15.80 7.03 21.45
CA LEU A 98 15.70 8.49 21.46
C LEU A 98 14.31 8.96 20.98
N ILE A 99 13.81 8.41 19.87
CA ILE A 99 12.49 8.72 19.33
C ILE A 99 11.40 8.35 20.34
N MET A 100 11.47 7.16 20.95
CA MET A 100 10.51 6.70 21.97
C MET A 100 10.45 7.64 23.17
N ASN A 101 11.59 8.20 23.59
CA ASN A 101 11.69 9.15 24.68
C ASN A 101 11.27 10.58 24.29
N GLY A 102 10.75 10.80 23.09
CA GLY A 102 10.23 12.08 22.63
C GLY A 102 11.30 13.08 22.19
N VAL A 103 12.54 12.62 21.94
CA VAL A 103 13.57 13.49 21.36
C VAL A 103 13.13 13.90 19.96
N ASN A 104 13.20 15.20 19.69
CA ASN A 104 12.85 15.72 18.38
C ASN A 104 13.74 15.11 17.29
N ILE A 105 13.13 14.42 16.34
CA ILE A 105 13.83 13.66 15.31
C ILE A 105 14.78 14.54 14.48
N TYR A 106 14.44 15.81 14.27
CA TYR A 106 15.23 16.77 13.50
C TYR A 106 16.52 17.22 14.22
N THR A 107 16.65 16.92 15.52
CA THR A 107 17.84 17.24 16.34
C THR A 107 18.75 16.05 16.57
N ILE A 108 18.33 14.84 16.17
CA ILE A 108 19.13 13.62 16.37
C ILE A 108 20.32 13.63 15.39
N LYS A 109 21.51 13.51 15.93
CA LYS A 109 22.74 13.44 15.11
C LYS A 109 22.70 12.23 14.16
N ASN A 110 23.10 12.43 12.91
CA ASN A 110 23.13 11.40 11.85
C ASN A 110 21.78 10.73 11.59
N ILE A 111 20.67 11.41 11.82
CA ILE A 111 19.31 10.87 11.59
C ILE A 111 19.12 10.38 10.15
N SER A 112 19.76 11.01 9.15
CA SER A 112 19.70 10.58 7.76
C SER A 112 20.19 9.13 7.56
N LEU A 113 21.22 8.70 8.31
CA LEU A 113 21.69 7.31 8.27
C LEU A 113 20.62 6.36 8.80
N PHE A 114 19.98 6.70 9.92
CA PHE A 114 18.87 5.92 10.46
C PHE A 114 17.73 5.80 9.46
N LEU A 115 17.31 6.92 8.85
CA LEU A 115 16.22 6.96 7.85
C LEU A 115 16.57 6.12 6.62
N PHE A 116 17.81 6.18 6.15
CA PHE A 116 18.29 5.33 5.06
C PHE A 116 18.21 3.84 5.42
N LEU A 117 18.75 3.46 6.57
CA LEU A 117 18.81 2.06 7.00
C LEU A 117 17.42 1.46 7.21
N ILE A 118 16.52 2.18 7.86
CA ILE A 118 15.17 1.66 8.13
C ILE A 118 14.34 1.48 6.85
N LYS A 119 14.62 2.26 5.80
CA LYS A 119 13.96 2.17 4.48
C LYS A 119 14.70 1.23 3.51
N LEU A 120 15.91 0.77 3.84
CA LEU A 120 16.72 -0.08 2.95
C LEU A 120 16.00 -1.37 2.51
N PRO A 121 15.28 -2.10 3.37
CA PRO A 121 14.49 -3.27 2.94
C PRO A 121 13.45 -2.91 1.87
N TYR A 122 12.84 -1.72 1.94
CA TYR A 122 11.85 -1.28 0.97
C TYR A 122 12.46 -1.01 -0.40
N LEU A 123 13.72 -0.52 -0.45
CA LEU A 123 14.44 -0.35 -1.72
C LEU A 123 14.63 -1.69 -2.44
N ILE A 124 15.02 -2.73 -1.71
CA ILE A 124 15.21 -4.08 -2.27
C ILE A 124 13.88 -4.61 -2.81
N ILE A 125 12.81 -4.50 -2.02
CA ILE A 125 11.48 -4.99 -2.40
C ILE A 125 10.92 -4.21 -3.60
N ASP A 126 11.12 -2.90 -3.65
CA ASP A 126 10.68 -2.04 -4.78
C ASP A 126 11.38 -2.40 -6.09
N LEU A 127 12.69 -2.64 -6.06
CA LEU A 127 13.43 -3.08 -7.25
C LEU A 127 13.02 -4.49 -7.70
N LEU A 128 12.71 -5.38 -6.77
CA LEU A 128 12.12 -6.69 -7.08
C LEU A 128 10.72 -6.53 -7.66
N ALA A 129 9.88 -5.64 -7.11
CA ALA A 129 8.56 -5.33 -7.64
C ALA A 129 8.64 -4.83 -9.09
N ALA A 130 9.54 -3.88 -9.38
CA ALA A 130 9.81 -3.39 -10.73
C ALA A 130 10.17 -4.53 -11.69
N LYS A 131 11.10 -5.42 -11.25
CA LYS A 131 11.54 -6.57 -12.03
C LYS A 131 10.38 -7.54 -12.33
N TYR A 132 9.64 -8.00 -11.31
CA TYR A 132 8.56 -8.96 -11.52
C TYR A 132 7.38 -8.35 -12.29
N LEU A 133 7.08 -7.08 -12.09
CA LEU A 133 6.08 -6.35 -12.88
C LEU A 133 6.46 -6.33 -14.37
N SER A 134 7.74 -6.11 -14.69
CA SER A 134 8.20 -6.15 -16.08
C SER A 134 8.10 -7.54 -16.70
N LEU A 135 8.36 -8.60 -15.94
CA LEU A 135 8.31 -9.99 -16.40
C LEU A 135 6.88 -10.52 -16.66
N ILE A 136 5.85 -9.73 -16.38
CA ILE A 136 4.47 -10.03 -16.75
C ILE A 136 4.29 -9.95 -18.27
N PHE A 137 5.02 -9.10 -18.98
CA PHE A 137 5.02 -9.01 -20.45
C PHE A 137 6.06 -9.92 -21.07
N ASP A 138 5.75 -10.52 -22.23
CA ASP A 138 6.73 -11.27 -23.02
C ASP A 138 7.51 -10.34 -23.97
N ASP A 139 6.89 -9.24 -24.45
CA ASP A 139 7.51 -8.23 -25.31
C ASP A 139 8.54 -7.41 -24.54
N LYS A 140 9.79 -7.43 -25.02
CA LYS A 140 10.91 -6.67 -24.42
C LYS A 140 10.72 -5.15 -24.40
N LYS A 141 9.98 -4.59 -25.37
CA LYS A 141 9.68 -3.14 -25.37
C LYS A 141 8.71 -2.81 -24.23
N LYS A 142 7.65 -3.61 -24.07
CA LYS A 142 6.69 -3.47 -22.98
C LYS A 142 7.35 -3.73 -21.61
N GLN A 143 8.23 -4.72 -21.49
CA GLN A 143 9.02 -4.95 -20.28
C GLN A 143 9.83 -3.71 -19.90
N THR A 144 10.56 -3.14 -20.84
CA THR A 144 11.38 -1.95 -20.60
C THR A 144 10.52 -0.75 -20.23
N LEU A 145 9.41 -0.54 -20.93
CA LEU A 145 8.52 0.59 -20.70
C LEU A 145 7.91 0.54 -19.29
N ILE A 146 7.31 -0.57 -18.89
CA ILE A 146 6.71 -0.68 -17.55
C ILE A 146 7.75 -0.60 -16.44
N TYR A 147 8.95 -1.14 -16.66
CA TYR A 147 10.06 -1.03 -15.72
C TYR A 147 10.45 0.43 -15.47
N ILE A 148 10.60 1.23 -16.53
CA ILE A 148 10.91 2.66 -16.42
C ILE A 148 9.75 3.42 -15.78
N LEU A 149 8.51 3.15 -16.20
CA LEU A 149 7.32 3.79 -15.63
C LEU A 149 7.19 3.52 -14.12
N TRP A 150 7.54 2.31 -13.66
CA TRP A 150 7.56 1.99 -12.22
C TRP A 150 8.67 2.75 -11.50
N LEU A 151 9.88 2.74 -12.05
CA LEU A 151 11.04 3.37 -11.42
C LEU A 151 10.86 4.88 -11.19
N PHE A 152 10.14 5.57 -12.07
CA PHE A 152 9.90 7.02 -11.97
C PHE A 152 8.46 7.36 -11.60
N ASN A 153 7.69 6.37 -11.13
CA ASN A 153 6.32 6.65 -10.71
C ASN A 153 6.30 7.51 -9.44
N PRO A 154 5.61 8.67 -9.45
CA PRO A 154 5.59 9.57 -8.30
C PRO A 154 4.93 8.96 -7.07
N VAL A 155 3.94 8.08 -7.24
CA VAL A 155 3.26 7.40 -6.12
C VAL A 155 4.21 6.43 -5.42
N THR A 156 4.99 5.65 -6.20
CA THR A 156 5.98 4.72 -5.66
C THR A 156 7.08 5.46 -4.91
N LEU A 157 7.61 6.54 -5.48
CA LEU A 157 8.62 7.38 -4.85
C LEU A 157 8.09 8.01 -3.57
N TYR A 158 6.89 8.55 -3.60
CA TYR A 158 6.27 9.21 -2.46
C TYR A 158 5.96 8.22 -1.32
N ALA A 159 5.16 7.18 -1.56
CA ALA A 159 4.72 6.26 -0.52
C ALA A 159 5.88 5.46 0.08
N THR A 160 6.74 4.89 -0.78
CA THR A 160 7.80 3.97 -0.33
C THR A 160 9.00 4.72 0.25
N PHE A 161 9.39 5.86 -0.33
CA PHE A 161 10.65 6.51 0.03
C PHE A 161 10.47 7.84 0.74
N CYS A 162 9.49 8.70 0.36
CA CYS A 162 9.23 9.92 1.11
C CYS A 162 8.56 9.63 2.45
N MET A 163 7.45 8.92 2.44
CA MET A 163 6.77 8.51 3.67
C MET A 163 7.49 7.37 4.40
N GLY A 164 8.12 6.45 3.67
CA GLY A 164 8.83 5.31 4.24
C GLY A 164 7.91 4.26 4.85
N VAL A 165 6.74 4.02 4.24
CA VAL A 165 5.77 3.05 4.74
C VAL A 165 5.91 1.68 4.07
N PHE A 166 5.57 0.62 4.80
CA PHE A 166 5.76 -0.77 4.37
C PHE A 166 4.80 -1.24 3.24
N ASP A 167 3.95 -0.36 2.73
CA ASP A 167 2.93 -0.66 1.70
C ASP A 167 3.49 -1.31 0.43
N ILE A 168 4.77 -1.10 0.15
CA ILE A 168 5.45 -1.78 -0.97
C ILE A 168 5.48 -3.31 -0.79
N ILE A 169 5.43 -3.83 0.44
CA ILE A 169 5.48 -5.28 0.71
C ILE A 169 4.21 -5.98 0.21
N PRO A 170 2.98 -5.62 0.66
CA PRO A 170 1.77 -6.24 0.12
C PRO A 170 1.59 -5.99 -1.38
N VAL A 171 2.03 -4.84 -1.91
CA VAL A 171 2.04 -4.56 -3.36
C VAL A 171 2.95 -5.53 -4.10
N PHE A 172 4.15 -5.80 -3.62
CA PHE A 172 5.06 -6.78 -4.20
C PHE A 172 4.43 -8.18 -4.26
N PHE A 173 3.76 -8.62 -3.20
CA PHE A 173 3.07 -9.90 -3.19
C PHE A 173 1.89 -9.95 -4.18
N THR A 174 1.16 -8.85 -4.38
CA THR A 174 0.11 -8.81 -5.42
C THR A 174 0.70 -8.86 -6.84
N ILE A 175 1.84 -8.21 -7.08
CA ILE A 175 2.58 -8.32 -8.36
C ILE A 175 3.04 -9.77 -8.59
N LEU A 176 3.61 -10.42 -7.56
CA LEU A 176 4.01 -11.83 -7.65
C LEU A 176 2.81 -12.74 -7.95
N SER A 177 1.65 -12.47 -7.37
CA SER A 177 0.42 -13.21 -7.67
C SER A 177 0.09 -13.15 -9.16
N ILE A 178 0.09 -11.97 -9.77
CA ILE A 178 -0.14 -11.79 -11.22
C ILE A 178 0.96 -12.49 -12.06
N TYR A 179 2.22 -12.37 -11.64
CA TYR A 179 3.32 -13.04 -12.31
C TYR A 179 3.13 -14.58 -12.33
N PHE A 180 2.73 -15.18 -11.21
CA PHE A 180 2.45 -16.62 -11.14
C PHE A 180 1.20 -17.01 -11.94
N LEU A 181 0.17 -16.16 -11.99
CA LEU A 181 -0.98 -16.36 -12.88
C LEU A 181 -0.55 -16.42 -14.35
N LYS A 182 0.30 -15.50 -14.78
CA LYS A 182 0.89 -15.50 -16.13
C LYS A 182 1.62 -16.82 -16.44
N LYS A 183 2.18 -17.48 -15.43
CA LYS A 183 2.85 -18.79 -15.55
C LYS A 183 1.91 -19.99 -15.33
N ASN A 184 0.59 -19.77 -15.28
CA ASN A 184 -0.44 -20.79 -14.98
C ASN A 184 -0.23 -21.50 -13.63
N LYS A 185 0.44 -20.83 -12.66
CA LYS A 185 0.73 -21.36 -11.32
C LYS A 185 -0.27 -20.78 -10.30
N TYR A 186 -1.46 -21.38 -10.22
CA TYR A 186 -2.59 -20.82 -9.43
C TYR A 186 -2.38 -20.92 -7.92
N LEU A 187 -1.84 -22.04 -7.43
CA LEU A 187 -1.57 -22.21 -5.99
C LEU A 187 -0.51 -21.22 -5.48
N PRO A 188 0.66 -21.08 -6.14
CA PRO A 188 1.61 -20.02 -5.79
C PRO A 188 1.00 -18.62 -5.90
N SER A 189 0.14 -18.36 -6.90
CA SER A 189 -0.53 -17.07 -7.04
C SER A 189 -1.43 -16.75 -5.83
N ALA A 190 -2.28 -17.72 -5.42
CA ALA A 190 -3.14 -17.58 -4.24
C ALA A 190 -2.32 -17.42 -2.95
N LEU A 191 -1.24 -18.20 -2.80
CA LEU A 191 -0.33 -18.10 -1.65
C LEU A 191 0.28 -16.70 -1.53
N MET A 192 0.70 -16.09 -2.65
CA MET A 192 1.23 -14.73 -2.65
C MET A 192 0.17 -13.71 -2.22
N LEU A 193 -1.10 -13.84 -2.64
CA LEU A 193 -2.17 -13.00 -2.12
C LEU A 193 -2.33 -13.14 -0.60
N GLY A 194 -2.25 -14.37 -0.09
CA GLY A 194 -2.31 -14.65 1.34
C GLY A 194 -1.18 -13.97 2.12
N PHE A 195 0.04 -14.03 1.61
CA PHE A 195 1.16 -13.28 2.22
C PHE A 195 0.91 -11.78 2.17
N GLY A 196 0.50 -11.23 1.02
CA GLY A 196 0.15 -9.81 0.93
C GLY A 196 -0.92 -9.39 1.94
N ALA A 197 -1.97 -10.21 2.08
CA ALA A 197 -3.07 -9.96 3.00
C ALA A 197 -2.69 -10.11 4.49
N ALA A 198 -1.66 -10.90 4.80
CA ALA A 198 -1.11 -11.00 6.14
C ALA A 198 -0.30 -9.75 6.57
N PHE A 199 0.03 -8.85 5.63
CA PHE A 199 0.57 -7.50 5.91
C PHE A 199 -0.54 -6.44 5.95
N LYS A 200 -1.41 -6.46 4.95
CA LYS A 200 -2.59 -5.57 4.82
C LYS A 200 -3.72 -6.33 4.14
N THR A 201 -4.91 -6.22 4.65
CA THR A 201 -6.05 -7.08 4.30
C THR A 201 -6.51 -6.97 2.85
N TYR A 202 -6.25 -5.87 2.12
CA TYR A 202 -6.81 -5.66 0.78
C TYR A 202 -6.51 -6.77 -0.26
N PRO A 203 -5.36 -7.47 -0.28
CA PRO A 203 -5.12 -8.51 -1.28
C PRO A 203 -6.08 -9.69 -1.20
N ILE A 204 -6.74 -9.91 -0.04
CA ILE A 204 -7.70 -11.00 0.10
C ILE A 204 -8.92 -10.85 -0.81
N PHE A 205 -9.29 -9.61 -1.14
CA PHE A 205 -10.40 -9.33 -2.06
C PHE A 205 -10.13 -9.81 -3.50
N PHE A 206 -8.89 -10.13 -3.81
CA PHE A 206 -8.51 -10.68 -5.13
C PHE A 206 -8.59 -12.19 -5.20
N LEU A 207 -8.62 -12.87 -4.06
CA LEU A 207 -8.63 -14.33 -4.00
C LEU A 207 -9.82 -14.97 -4.72
N PRO A 208 -11.07 -14.46 -4.64
CA PRO A 208 -12.21 -14.98 -5.39
C PRO A 208 -11.97 -14.99 -6.91
N PHE A 209 -11.31 -13.97 -7.45
CA PHE A 209 -11.02 -13.89 -8.88
C PHE A 209 -10.11 -15.01 -9.34
N ILE A 210 -9.08 -15.36 -8.54
CA ILE A 210 -8.21 -16.50 -8.82
C ILE A 210 -8.98 -17.81 -8.70
N ILE A 211 -9.77 -17.99 -7.64
CA ILE A 211 -10.54 -19.21 -7.39
C ILE A 211 -11.46 -19.52 -8.57
N PHE A 212 -12.24 -18.54 -9.03
CA PHE A 212 -13.21 -18.74 -10.10
C PHE A 212 -12.55 -18.91 -11.46
N ALA A 213 -11.48 -18.20 -11.72
CA ALA A 213 -10.75 -18.32 -12.97
C ALA A 213 -9.98 -19.67 -13.06
N ALA A 214 -9.34 -20.10 -11.95
CA ALA A 214 -8.46 -21.26 -11.92
C ALA A 214 -9.18 -22.61 -11.87
N ALA A 215 -10.41 -22.68 -11.37
CA ALA A 215 -11.09 -23.95 -11.15
C ALA A 215 -12.59 -23.87 -11.41
N LYS A 216 -13.14 -24.96 -11.98
CA LYS A 216 -14.59 -25.08 -12.28
C LYS A 216 -15.32 -25.95 -11.26
N THR A 217 -14.60 -26.79 -10.54
CA THR A 217 -15.17 -27.76 -9.60
C THR A 217 -14.85 -27.40 -8.15
N PHE A 218 -15.59 -27.94 -7.22
CA PHE A 218 -15.55 -27.58 -5.79
C PHE A 218 -14.16 -27.81 -5.17
N TRP A 219 -13.59 -29.02 -5.27
CA TRP A 219 -12.34 -29.35 -4.59
C TRP A 219 -11.12 -28.52 -5.02
N PRO A 220 -10.84 -28.31 -6.32
CA PRO A 220 -9.79 -27.38 -6.70
C PRO A 220 -10.00 -25.95 -6.22
N ARG A 221 -11.26 -25.45 -6.21
CA ARG A 221 -11.59 -24.13 -5.64
C ARG A 221 -11.24 -24.04 -4.16
N THR A 222 -11.67 -25.05 -3.39
CA THR A 222 -11.40 -25.14 -1.95
C THR A 222 -9.90 -25.18 -1.67
N LYS A 223 -9.14 -25.98 -2.46
CA LYS A 223 -7.68 -26.03 -2.32
C LYS A 223 -7.01 -24.66 -2.55
N ILE A 224 -7.44 -23.92 -3.57
CA ILE A 224 -6.91 -22.57 -3.85
C ILE A 224 -7.29 -21.62 -2.71
N ALA A 225 -8.52 -21.68 -2.20
CA ALA A 225 -8.98 -20.87 -1.08
C ALA A 225 -8.15 -21.13 0.19
N ILE A 226 -7.97 -22.40 0.56
CA ILE A 226 -7.17 -22.80 1.74
C ILE A 226 -5.74 -22.27 1.61
N ILE A 227 -5.07 -22.50 0.48
CA ILE A 227 -3.69 -22.05 0.25
C ILE A 227 -3.59 -20.52 0.31
N GLY A 228 -4.59 -19.80 -0.25
CA GLY A 228 -4.63 -18.35 -0.21
C GLY A 228 -4.88 -17.78 1.18
N LEU A 229 -5.64 -18.48 2.03
CA LEU A 229 -5.93 -18.05 3.40
C LEU A 229 -4.84 -18.47 4.40
N LEU A 230 -4.04 -19.47 4.07
CA LEU A 230 -3.09 -20.08 4.99
C LEU A 230 -2.13 -19.08 5.65
N PRO A 231 -1.46 -18.14 4.95
CA PRO A 231 -0.57 -17.17 5.59
C PRO A 231 -1.28 -16.29 6.60
N ILE A 232 -2.50 -15.84 6.31
CA ILE A 232 -3.31 -15.02 7.22
C ILE A 232 -3.66 -15.83 8.45
N ILE A 233 -4.16 -17.05 8.29
CA ILE A 233 -4.56 -17.92 9.40
C ILE A 233 -3.37 -18.19 10.31
N LEU A 234 -2.24 -18.64 9.75
CA LEU A 234 -1.06 -19.01 10.54
C LEU A 234 -0.48 -17.83 11.32
N THR A 235 -0.46 -16.64 10.71
CA THR A 235 0.13 -15.46 11.36
C THR A 235 -0.78 -14.82 12.40
N ASN A 236 -2.09 -14.94 12.25
CA ASN A 236 -3.06 -14.31 13.16
C ASN A 236 -3.57 -15.27 14.26
N LEU A 237 -3.53 -16.58 14.03
CA LEU A 237 -4.05 -17.59 14.97
C LEU A 237 -3.51 -17.44 16.40
N PRO A 238 -2.19 -17.18 16.63
CA PRO A 238 -1.67 -17.02 17.99
C PRO A 238 -2.24 -15.82 18.76
N PHE A 239 -2.88 -14.88 18.08
CA PHE A 239 -3.36 -13.60 18.63
C PHE A 239 -4.88 -13.54 18.75
N ILE A 240 -5.63 -14.51 18.23
CA ILE A 240 -7.10 -14.44 18.10
C ILE A 240 -7.80 -14.33 19.46
N THR A 241 -7.21 -14.87 20.51
CA THR A 241 -7.71 -14.78 21.89
C THR A 241 -7.41 -13.45 22.58
N SER A 242 -6.44 -12.68 22.09
CA SER A 242 -6.09 -11.36 22.63
C SER A 242 -7.20 -10.34 22.34
N SER A 243 -7.72 -9.72 23.39
CA SER A 243 -8.70 -8.64 23.27
C SER A 243 -8.07 -7.38 22.65
N ALA A 244 -6.82 -7.08 22.98
CA ALA A 244 -6.06 -5.97 22.42
C ALA A 244 -5.85 -6.15 20.91
N TYR A 245 -5.46 -7.34 20.47
CA TYR A 245 -5.34 -7.65 19.05
C TYR A 245 -6.66 -7.44 18.30
N ARG A 246 -7.77 -8.01 18.83
CA ARG A 246 -9.08 -7.83 18.20
C ARG A 246 -9.49 -6.36 18.15
N TYR A 247 -9.24 -5.60 19.22
CA TYR A 247 -9.53 -4.16 19.26
C TYR A 247 -8.70 -3.38 18.23
N MET A 248 -7.38 -3.61 18.17
CA MET A 248 -6.47 -2.83 17.31
C MET A 248 -6.61 -3.20 15.83
N VAL A 249 -6.73 -4.50 15.50
CA VAL A 249 -6.72 -4.97 14.10
C VAL A 249 -8.12 -5.00 13.49
N PHE A 250 -9.15 -5.35 14.27
CA PHE A 250 -10.55 -5.44 13.80
C PHE A 250 -11.42 -4.28 14.31
N SER A 251 -10.82 -3.21 14.83
CA SER A 251 -11.59 -2.06 15.32
C SER A 251 -12.45 -1.45 14.21
N PRO A 252 -13.72 -1.11 14.49
CA PRO A 252 -14.59 -0.39 13.57
C PRO A 252 -14.00 0.91 13.05
N LYS A 253 -13.09 1.56 13.80
CA LYS A 253 -12.40 2.79 13.36
C LYS A 253 -11.55 2.57 12.11
N SER A 254 -10.77 1.48 12.06
CA SER A 254 -9.94 1.16 10.89
C SER A 254 -10.76 0.64 9.70
N GLN A 255 -11.98 0.16 9.95
CA GLN A 255 -12.86 -0.44 8.94
C GLN A 255 -13.98 0.48 8.45
N LYS A 256 -14.24 1.61 9.12
CA LYS A 256 -15.30 2.58 8.74
C LYS A 256 -15.22 3.03 7.28
N MET A 257 -14.04 2.97 6.68
CA MET A 257 -13.81 3.36 5.30
C MET A 257 -14.50 2.46 4.27
N LEU A 258 -14.78 1.20 4.63
CA LEU A 258 -15.45 0.23 3.76
C LEU A 258 -16.97 0.27 3.91
N PHE A 259 -17.49 0.98 4.90
CA PHE A 259 -18.88 0.97 5.30
C PHE A 259 -19.58 2.30 5.06
N MET A 260 -19.29 2.98 3.93
CA MET A 260 -20.17 4.04 3.47
C MET A 260 -21.54 3.42 3.19
N GLU A 261 -22.55 3.89 3.92
CA GLU A 261 -23.91 3.36 3.89
C GLU A 261 -24.84 4.36 3.20
N TRP A 262 -25.65 3.89 2.28
CA TRP A 262 -26.80 4.62 1.75
C TRP A 262 -28.06 4.17 2.47
N MET A 263 -28.61 5.04 3.31
CA MET A 263 -29.80 4.75 4.08
C MET A 263 -31.00 4.58 3.15
N ILE A 264 -31.71 3.44 3.28
CA ILE A 264 -32.99 3.16 2.64
C ILE A 264 -34.12 3.55 3.57
N THR A 265 -33.94 3.21 4.86
CA THR A 265 -34.86 3.54 5.96
C THR A 265 -34.08 4.14 7.11
N GLY A 266 -34.75 4.52 8.19
CA GLY A 266 -34.07 5.00 9.41
C GLY A 266 -33.21 3.94 10.13
N ALA A 267 -33.31 2.65 9.76
CA ALA A 267 -32.62 1.54 10.41
C ALA A 267 -31.79 0.67 9.46
N GLU A 268 -32.04 0.74 8.14
CA GLU A 268 -31.41 -0.15 7.16
C GLU A 268 -30.86 0.64 5.99
N GLY A 269 -29.70 0.18 5.47
CA GLY A 269 -29.03 0.80 4.33
C GLY A 269 -28.32 -0.19 3.42
N LEU A 270 -27.83 0.29 2.31
CA LEU A 270 -26.98 -0.43 1.37
C LEU A 270 -25.52 0.04 1.51
N PHE A 271 -24.59 -0.89 1.50
CA PHE A 271 -23.16 -0.62 1.41
C PHE A 271 -22.73 -0.64 -0.05
N PRO A 272 -22.53 0.51 -0.71
CA PRO A 272 -22.21 0.59 -2.15
C PRO A 272 -20.98 -0.23 -2.53
N PHE A 273 -19.98 -0.28 -1.64
CA PHE A 273 -18.80 -1.10 -1.84
C PHE A 273 -19.17 -2.58 -1.98
N LEU A 274 -19.97 -3.13 -1.07
CA LEU A 274 -20.35 -4.55 -1.10
C LEU A 274 -21.23 -4.89 -2.30
N VAL A 275 -22.14 -3.99 -2.67
CA VAL A 275 -23.01 -4.16 -3.85
C VAL A 275 -22.15 -4.32 -5.10
N VAL A 276 -21.26 -3.35 -5.37
CA VAL A 276 -20.47 -3.36 -6.61
C VAL A 276 -19.39 -4.45 -6.58
N TYR A 277 -18.78 -4.72 -5.41
CA TYR A 277 -17.82 -5.82 -5.27
C TYR A 277 -18.48 -7.18 -5.58
N THR A 278 -19.69 -7.42 -5.10
CA THR A 278 -20.47 -8.64 -5.42
C THR A 278 -20.68 -8.77 -6.92
N VAL A 279 -21.07 -7.68 -7.59
CA VAL A 279 -21.22 -7.67 -9.05
C VAL A 279 -19.90 -8.01 -9.77
N ILE A 280 -18.78 -7.43 -9.35
CA ILE A 280 -17.45 -7.72 -9.92
C ILE A 280 -17.10 -9.21 -9.75
N VAL A 281 -17.36 -9.79 -8.57
CA VAL A 281 -17.10 -11.21 -8.27
C VAL A 281 -17.98 -12.13 -9.13
N LEU A 282 -19.26 -11.79 -9.32
CA LEU A 282 -20.17 -12.53 -10.19
C LEU A 282 -19.73 -12.49 -11.67
N PHE A 283 -19.25 -11.35 -12.16
CA PHE A 283 -18.66 -11.27 -13.49
C PHE A 283 -17.39 -12.14 -13.57
N ALA A 284 -16.54 -12.11 -12.56
CA ALA A 284 -15.33 -12.95 -12.52
C ALA A 284 -15.65 -14.45 -12.50
N HIS A 285 -16.75 -14.86 -11.89
CA HIS A 285 -17.22 -16.26 -11.90
C HIS A 285 -17.48 -16.78 -13.34
N ASN A 286 -17.88 -15.91 -14.26
CA ASN A 286 -18.14 -16.25 -15.65
C ASN A 286 -16.90 -16.26 -16.55
N ILE A 287 -15.71 -16.03 -16.01
CA ILE A 287 -14.45 -16.12 -16.78
C ILE A 287 -14.25 -17.55 -17.29
N LYS A 288 -14.19 -17.71 -18.61
CA LYS A 288 -14.06 -19.04 -19.24
C LYS A 288 -12.62 -19.54 -19.29
N LYS A 289 -11.65 -18.63 -19.41
CA LYS A 289 -10.21 -18.94 -19.46
C LYS A 289 -9.43 -18.03 -18.53
N ILE A 290 -8.45 -18.62 -17.81
CA ILE A 290 -7.48 -17.84 -17.08
C ILE A 290 -6.59 -17.15 -18.07
N ASN A 291 -6.59 -15.86 -18.01
CA ASN A 291 -5.73 -15.02 -18.80
C ASN A 291 -5.09 -13.99 -17.86
N ILE A 292 -4.03 -13.34 -18.29
CA ILE A 292 -3.42 -12.18 -17.64
C ILE A 292 -4.45 -11.09 -17.33
N ASP A 293 -5.57 -11.10 -18.00
CA ASP A 293 -6.70 -10.17 -17.83
C ASP A 293 -7.29 -10.11 -16.40
N ILE A 294 -6.96 -11.07 -15.52
CA ILE A 294 -7.40 -11.03 -14.11
C ILE A 294 -6.94 -9.76 -13.41
N TYR A 295 -5.79 -9.18 -13.74
CA TYR A 295 -5.34 -7.92 -13.16
C TYR A 295 -6.33 -6.76 -13.43
N LYS A 296 -7.13 -6.85 -14.49
CA LYS A 296 -8.18 -5.88 -14.82
C LYS A 296 -9.29 -5.86 -13.76
N TYR A 297 -9.62 -7.02 -13.17
CA TYR A 297 -10.54 -7.08 -12.04
C TYR A 297 -9.95 -6.44 -10.78
N TYR A 298 -8.62 -6.56 -10.57
CA TYR A 298 -7.94 -5.86 -9.48
C TYR A 298 -7.96 -4.34 -9.68
N LEU A 299 -7.75 -3.90 -10.92
CA LEU A 299 -7.85 -2.47 -11.28
C LEU A 299 -9.26 -1.94 -11.05
N ILE A 300 -10.31 -2.66 -11.53
CA ILE A 300 -11.72 -2.28 -11.34
C ILE A 300 -12.08 -2.26 -9.84
N PHE A 301 -11.60 -3.23 -9.06
CA PHE A 301 -11.76 -3.24 -7.61
C PHE A 301 -11.21 -1.96 -6.95
N PHE A 302 -10.01 -1.53 -7.33
CA PHE A 302 -9.44 -0.30 -6.78
C PHE A 302 -10.12 0.96 -7.28
N PHE A 303 -10.61 0.98 -8.50
CA PHE A 303 -11.46 2.07 -9.00
C PHE A 303 -12.71 2.20 -8.13
N LEU A 304 -13.36 1.08 -7.81
CA LEU A 304 -14.47 1.07 -6.87
C LEU A 304 -14.03 1.57 -5.49
N LEU A 305 -13.01 0.93 -4.90
CA LEU A 305 -12.55 1.25 -3.54
C LEU A 305 -12.27 2.74 -3.38
N PHE A 306 -11.46 3.33 -4.25
CA PHE A 306 -11.07 4.73 -4.14
C PHE A 306 -12.16 5.73 -4.55
N SER A 307 -13.21 5.28 -5.25
CA SER A 307 -14.38 6.11 -5.54
C SER A 307 -15.32 6.26 -4.34
N VAL A 308 -15.48 5.19 -3.53
CA VAL A 308 -16.49 5.15 -2.47
C VAL A 308 -15.92 5.19 -1.05
N THR A 309 -14.57 5.12 -0.88
CA THR A 309 -13.95 5.14 0.44
C THR A 309 -12.99 6.31 0.59
N HIS A 310 -12.81 6.76 1.85
CA HIS A 310 -11.66 7.61 2.15
C HIS A 310 -10.38 6.79 2.05
N TYR A 311 -9.31 7.35 1.47
CA TYR A 311 -8.01 6.71 1.44
C TYR A 311 -6.90 7.68 1.80
N HIS A 312 -5.88 7.15 2.47
CA HIS A 312 -4.63 7.87 2.71
C HIS A 312 -3.76 7.89 1.45
N PRO A 313 -2.93 8.92 1.25
CA PRO A 313 -2.11 9.06 0.05
C PRO A 313 -1.27 7.82 -0.28
N GLN A 314 -0.68 7.15 0.71
CA GLN A 314 0.13 5.96 0.51
C GLN A 314 -0.64 4.76 -0.07
N TRP A 315 -1.97 4.69 0.12
CA TRP A 315 -2.78 3.58 -0.40
C TRP A 315 -2.88 3.59 -1.92
N PHE A 316 -2.64 4.73 -2.55
CA PHE A 316 -2.66 4.81 -4.00
C PHE A 316 -1.54 3.97 -4.65
N LEU A 317 -0.51 3.59 -3.88
CA LEU A 317 0.48 2.62 -4.31
C LEU A 317 -0.14 1.25 -4.67
N TRP A 318 -1.24 0.86 -4.04
CA TRP A 318 -1.87 -0.45 -4.26
C TRP A 318 -2.47 -0.60 -5.66
N ILE A 319 -3.04 0.47 -6.24
CA ILE A 319 -3.60 0.47 -7.60
C ILE A 319 -2.52 0.68 -8.67
N THR A 320 -1.40 1.29 -8.30
CA THR A 320 -0.35 1.74 -9.24
C THR A 320 0.13 0.64 -10.20
N PRO A 321 0.48 -0.59 -9.77
CA PRO A 321 0.94 -1.62 -10.70
C PRO A 321 -0.10 -1.97 -11.76
N PHE A 322 -1.39 -1.96 -11.40
CA PHE A 322 -2.48 -2.31 -12.32
C PHE A 322 -2.78 -1.20 -13.32
N ILE A 323 -2.65 0.07 -12.92
CA ILE A 323 -2.67 1.22 -13.84
C ILE A 323 -1.56 1.06 -14.88
N LEU A 324 -0.32 0.79 -14.44
CA LEU A 324 0.82 0.66 -15.33
C LEU A 324 0.67 -0.55 -16.27
N LEU A 325 0.17 -1.69 -15.76
CA LEU A 325 -0.12 -2.86 -16.60
C LEU A 325 -1.11 -2.52 -17.70
N HIS A 326 -2.25 -1.90 -17.36
CA HIS A 326 -3.28 -1.54 -18.33
C HIS A 326 -2.77 -0.50 -19.34
N LEU A 327 -2.02 0.49 -18.88
CA LEU A 327 -1.44 1.52 -19.74
C LEU A 327 -0.50 0.93 -20.78
N VAL A 328 0.40 0.02 -20.37
CA VAL A 328 1.37 -0.61 -21.27
C VAL A 328 0.72 -1.67 -22.15
N GLU A 329 -0.24 -2.45 -21.65
CA GLU A 329 -0.99 -3.42 -22.43
C GLU A 329 -1.75 -2.76 -23.58
N THR A 330 -2.38 -1.62 -23.31
CA THR A 330 -3.17 -0.85 -24.30
C THR A 330 -2.32 0.09 -25.17
N ASN A 331 -0.99 -0.07 -25.18
CA ASN A 331 -0.04 0.76 -25.94
C ASN A 331 -0.29 2.27 -25.72
N LEU A 332 -0.47 2.67 -24.45
CA LEU A 332 -0.68 4.05 -24.00
C LEU A 332 -2.02 4.70 -24.47
N LYS A 333 -2.99 3.92 -24.99
CA LYS A 333 -4.29 4.45 -25.45
C LYS A 333 -4.96 5.34 -24.42
N TYR A 334 -4.88 5.00 -23.13
CA TYR A 334 -5.54 5.71 -22.04
C TYR A 334 -4.59 6.63 -21.25
N LEU A 335 -3.47 7.05 -21.86
CA LEU A 335 -2.45 7.86 -21.18
C LEU A 335 -3.03 9.11 -20.51
N TRP A 336 -3.83 9.89 -21.23
CA TRP A 336 -4.41 11.14 -20.70
C TRP A 336 -5.35 10.90 -19.51
N HIS A 337 -6.14 9.84 -19.53
CA HIS A 337 -7.00 9.48 -18.40
C HIS A 337 -6.18 9.17 -17.14
N TYR A 338 -5.10 8.41 -17.29
CA TYR A 338 -4.21 8.10 -16.17
C TYR A 338 -3.38 9.29 -15.70
N LEU A 339 -2.96 10.18 -16.60
CA LEU A 339 -2.30 11.44 -16.22
C LEU A 339 -3.24 12.31 -15.37
N VAL A 340 -4.50 12.41 -15.73
CA VAL A 340 -5.51 13.14 -14.92
C VAL A 340 -5.69 12.44 -13.55
N ILE A 341 -5.76 11.12 -13.49
CA ILE A 341 -5.82 10.37 -12.22
C ILE A 341 -4.60 10.66 -11.33
N PHE A 342 -3.37 10.65 -11.88
CA PHE A 342 -2.17 10.99 -11.13
C PHE A 342 -2.13 12.47 -10.72
N PHE A 343 -2.63 13.37 -11.55
CA PHE A 343 -2.78 14.78 -11.18
C PHE A 343 -3.75 14.95 -10.01
N ILE A 344 -4.92 14.28 -10.05
CA ILE A 344 -5.90 14.27 -8.95
C ILE A 344 -5.24 13.73 -7.67
N TYR A 345 -4.47 12.65 -7.79
CA TYR A 345 -3.73 12.09 -6.66
C TYR A 345 -2.78 13.12 -6.04
N ILE A 346 -1.91 13.75 -6.84
CA ILE A 346 -0.97 14.78 -6.37
C ILE A 346 -1.72 15.93 -5.72
N PHE A 347 -2.81 16.40 -6.33
CA PHE A 347 -3.63 17.46 -5.79
C PHE A 347 -4.22 17.09 -4.42
N ILE A 348 -4.75 15.86 -4.28
CA ILE A 348 -5.29 15.37 -3.00
C ILE A 348 -4.18 15.30 -1.94
N VAL A 349 -2.98 14.85 -2.29
CA VAL A 349 -1.81 14.85 -1.37
C VAL A 349 -1.51 16.26 -0.87
N LEU A 350 -1.53 17.25 -1.75
CA LEU A 350 -1.31 18.66 -1.37
C LEU A 350 -2.42 19.25 -0.50
N CYS A 351 -3.59 18.62 -0.49
CA CYS A 351 -4.72 18.98 0.39
C CYS A 351 -4.66 18.35 1.78
N PHE A 352 -3.64 17.54 2.09
CA PHE A 352 -3.40 17.02 3.42
C PHE A 352 -2.49 17.96 4.23
N GLU A 353 -2.28 17.62 5.49
CA GLU A 353 -1.42 18.36 6.42
C GLU A 353 0.03 18.46 5.94
N ASN A 354 0.78 19.38 6.55
CA ASN A 354 2.15 19.65 6.17
C ASN A 354 3.08 18.43 6.25
N SER A 355 2.85 17.54 7.22
CA SER A 355 3.63 16.30 7.40
C SER A 355 3.56 15.35 6.19
N LEU A 356 2.55 15.50 5.33
CA LEU A 356 2.34 14.71 4.10
C LEU A 356 2.79 15.46 2.83
N SER A 357 3.33 16.66 2.95
CA SER A 357 3.77 17.47 1.81
C SER A 357 5.17 18.07 2.04
N VAL A 358 5.26 19.37 2.29
CA VAL A 358 6.54 20.07 2.45
C VAL A 358 7.30 19.61 3.69
N GLY A 359 6.59 19.33 4.78
CA GLY A 359 7.16 18.85 6.04
C GLY A 359 7.91 17.52 5.95
N LEU A 360 7.63 16.70 4.91
CA LEU A 360 8.43 15.49 4.64
C LEU A 360 9.92 15.79 4.50
N PHE A 361 10.28 16.98 4.01
CA PHE A 361 11.66 17.42 3.78
C PHE A 361 12.28 18.19 4.95
N ALA A 362 11.62 18.20 6.12
CA ALA A 362 12.10 18.91 7.30
C ALA A 362 13.45 18.39 7.84
N ILE A 363 13.91 17.22 7.41
CA ILE A 363 15.28 16.72 7.66
C ILE A 363 16.34 17.62 6.99
N LEU A 364 16.04 18.20 5.80
CA LEU A 364 16.94 19.14 5.12
C LEU A 364 16.95 20.51 5.80
N ASN A 365 15.78 20.95 6.23
CA ASN A 365 15.60 22.22 6.92
C ASN A 365 14.44 22.12 7.91
N PRO A 366 14.69 22.09 9.24
CA PRO A 366 13.66 21.96 10.26
C PRO A 366 12.56 23.02 10.18
N SER A 367 12.81 24.21 9.61
CA SER A 367 11.79 25.24 9.44
C SER A 367 10.62 24.82 8.56
N LEU A 368 10.84 23.83 7.65
CA LEU A 368 9.79 23.26 6.81
C LEU A 368 8.71 22.53 7.62
N ASN A 369 9.03 22.05 8.82
CA ASN A 369 8.03 21.45 9.71
C ASN A 369 7.02 22.47 10.25
N ASN A 370 7.45 23.72 10.39
CA ASN A 370 6.62 24.83 10.87
C ASN A 370 5.93 25.60 9.73
N PHE A 371 6.15 25.20 8.49
CA PHE A 371 5.48 25.82 7.35
C PHE A 371 3.99 25.52 7.41
N ALA A 372 3.17 26.55 7.10
CA ALA A 372 1.71 26.45 7.15
C ALA A 372 1.13 25.30 6.30
N GLY A 373 1.92 24.78 5.36
CA GLY A 373 1.52 23.71 4.44
C GLY A 373 0.64 24.20 3.29
N THR A 374 0.61 23.40 2.23
CA THR A 374 -0.19 23.70 1.04
C THR A 374 -1.68 23.65 1.34
N ALA A 375 -2.11 22.77 2.24
CA ALA A 375 -3.52 22.65 2.64
C ALA A 375 -4.06 23.93 3.29
N SER A 376 -3.32 24.54 4.21
CA SER A 376 -3.77 25.78 4.86
C SER A 376 -3.76 26.99 3.92
N LEU A 377 -2.79 27.04 2.99
CA LEU A 377 -2.77 28.07 1.94
C LEU A 377 -3.97 27.95 0.99
N LEU A 378 -4.39 26.73 0.64
CA LEU A 378 -5.59 26.49 -0.15
C LEU A 378 -6.86 26.79 0.64
N ALA A 379 -6.91 26.36 1.91
CA ALA A 379 -8.07 26.56 2.79
C ALA A 379 -8.35 28.05 3.06
N SER A 380 -7.34 28.93 3.03
CA SER A 380 -7.53 30.37 3.15
C SER A 380 -8.27 31.01 1.96
N LYS A 381 -8.30 30.32 0.81
CA LYS A 381 -8.89 30.82 -0.45
C LYS A 381 -10.17 30.11 -0.86
N THR A 382 -10.40 28.87 -0.40
CA THR A 382 -11.52 28.05 -0.83
C THR A 382 -11.90 26.99 0.21
N ASN A 383 -13.11 26.44 0.10
CA ASN A 383 -13.52 25.30 0.92
C ASN A 383 -12.81 24.02 0.43
N LEU A 384 -11.78 23.62 1.17
CA LEU A 384 -10.93 22.49 0.84
C LEU A 384 -11.69 21.15 0.77
N SER A 385 -12.73 20.97 1.60
CA SER A 385 -13.55 19.75 1.59
C SER A 385 -14.38 19.63 0.32
N ILE A 386 -14.98 20.74 -0.12
CA ILE A 386 -15.72 20.78 -1.38
C ILE A 386 -14.78 20.52 -2.55
N LEU A 387 -13.62 21.17 -2.56
CA LEU A 387 -12.63 21.02 -3.62
C LEU A 387 -12.13 19.56 -3.74
N LYS A 388 -11.78 18.93 -2.61
CA LYS A 388 -11.43 17.49 -2.58
C LYS A 388 -12.57 16.62 -3.09
N SER A 389 -13.81 16.91 -2.75
CA SER A 389 -14.98 16.17 -3.21
C SER A 389 -15.17 16.27 -4.72
N GLN A 390 -14.95 17.46 -5.30
CA GLN A 390 -15.00 17.65 -6.75
C GLN A 390 -13.94 16.81 -7.47
N PHE A 391 -12.67 16.85 -7.03
CA PHE A 391 -11.61 16.05 -7.63
C PHE A 391 -11.86 14.53 -7.48
N ARG A 392 -12.41 14.09 -6.34
CA ARG A 392 -12.81 12.69 -6.15
C ARG A 392 -13.94 12.28 -7.09
N SER A 393 -14.90 13.18 -7.34
CA SER A 393 -15.99 12.92 -8.28
C SER A 393 -15.48 12.78 -9.73
N ILE A 394 -14.49 13.60 -10.12
CA ILE A 394 -13.82 13.46 -11.43
C ILE A 394 -13.07 12.12 -11.50
N PHE A 395 -12.34 11.74 -10.45
CA PHE A 395 -11.70 10.42 -10.38
C PHE A 395 -12.72 9.29 -10.57
N ALA A 396 -13.84 9.32 -9.85
CA ALA A 396 -14.90 8.32 -9.96
C ALA A 396 -15.50 8.24 -11.37
N GLY A 397 -15.73 9.39 -12.02
CA GLY A 397 -16.19 9.44 -13.40
C GLY A 397 -15.22 8.78 -14.38
N ILE A 398 -13.91 9.07 -14.27
CA ILE A 398 -12.87 8.43 -15.08
C ILE A 398 -12.79 6.93 -14.78
N ALA A 399 -12.89 6.53 -13.51
CA ALA A 399 -12.87 5.14 -13.10
C ALA A 399 -14.03 4.32 -13.69
N ILE A 400 -15.24 4.89 -13.70
CA ILE A 400 -16.43 4.28 -14.34
C ILE A 400 -16.21 4.14 -15.86
N PHE A 401 -15.73 5.20 -16.51
CA PHE A 401 -15.45 5.17 -17.95
C PHE A 401 -14.41 4.09 -18.30
N LEU A 402 -13.28 4.02 -17.58
CA LEU A 402 -12.24 3.02 -17.81
C LEU A 402 -12.76 1.60 -17.52
N THR A 403 -13.58 1.41 -16.50
CA THR A 403 -14.22 0.11 -16.19
C THR A 403 -15.09 -0.34 -17.35
N TYR A 404 -15.88 0.57 -17.94
CA TYR A 404 -16.70 0.27 -19.12
C TYR A 404 -15.84 -0.11 -20.34
N GLU A 405 -14.78 0.64 -20.63
CA GLU A 405 -13.86 0.33 -21.73
C GLU A 405 -13.15 -1.03 -21.54
N ILE A 406 -12.74 -1.36 -20.32
CA ILE A 406 -12.17 -2.67 -19.97
C ILE A 406 -13.20 -3.79 -20.22
N SER A 407 -14.45 -3.59 -19.84
CA SER A 407 -15.52 -4.58 -20.01
C SER A 407 -15.83 -4.89 -21.47
N LYS A 408 -15.75 -3.89 -22.36
CA LYS A 408 -15.93 -4.07 -23.80
C LYS A 408 -14.85 -4.99 -24.40
N THR A 409 -13.60 -4.78 -24.04
CA THR A 409 -12.48 -5.56 -24.59
C THR A 409 -12.51 -7.03 -24.16
N GLN A 410 -13.19 -7.36 -23.06
CA GLN A 410 -13.36 -8.75 -22.60
C GLN A 410 -14.45 -9.53 -23.36
N LYS A 411 -15.39 -8.85 -24.00
CA LYS A 411 -16.45 -9.49 -24.80
C LYS A 411 -16.01 -9.86 -26.22
N THR A 412 -14.93 -9.25 -26.72
CA THR A 412 -14.44 -9.45 -28.10
C THR A 412 -13.32 -10.50 -28.19
N ASN A 413 -12.84 -11.05 -27.09
CA ASN A 413 -11.86 -12.12 -26.99
C ASN A 413 -12.48 -13.39 -26.34
#